data_b99b219852886dc293d303ea89844400
#
_entry.id   b99b219852886dc293d303ea89844400
#
_cell.length_a   1.000
_cell.length_b   1.000
_cell.length_c   1.000
_cell.angle_alpha   90.00
_cell.angle_beta   90.00
_cell.angle_gamma   90.00
#
_symmetry.space_group_name_H-M   'P 1'
#
loop_
_entity.id
_entity.type
_entity.pdbx_description
1 polymer ?
#
loop_
_entity_poly.entity_id
_entity_poly.type
_entity_poly.pdbx_seq_one_letter_code
_entity_poly.pdbx_strand_id
1 'polypeptide(L)'
;MKKQKGIVLIITVVMLFFLAVLILYSMRGTIIQDKMTANINNKTITMNVAEAGVSEFKVWLKDYLKNHEWPNEVDQENFTIFGNLPREKSHGTLGLFGEENDENGYYWVDRNNIPSEAGCTSNPCWIKSNKLIILNVTGYLVKGRGDDRVILGESVYSVKIKAGSTFIEMPALPAALTLAGDFDTFGTGNSRGFKIDGGLNNVAIATDVNFTDSQEAVNSEFEKNSVKKENYTGSCESPCTSPLDLGMWGNAEKVLNWVDSIKNNSDLVTYYNGDFSGKVNTSKPIIIVDGDLNSTGQVGTFNGILIVLGSATFRGNFGTINGGVYIGNIDRTKKEFSNESGKFNGGGTFKINYNESNMTNTDDNKPLDYLSIIEWVDTV
;
A
#
# COMPACT_ATOMS: atom_id res chain seq x y z
N MET A 1 9.20 0.34 94.45
CA MET A 1 8.57 0.19 93.14
C MET A 1 8.06 1.48 92.45
N LYS A 2 8.65 2.67 92.69
CA LYS A 2 8.19 3.94 92.08
C LYS A 2 9.03 4.44 90.91
N LYS A 3 10.20 3.84 90.60
CA LYS A 3 11.09 4.29 89.49
C LYS A 3 10.76 3.69 88.07
N GLN A 4 9.95 2.62 87.95
CA GLN A 4 9.62 2.00 86.66
C GLN A 4 8.54 2.73 85.85
N LYS A 5 7.65 3.50 86.50
CA LYS A 5 6.57 4.19 85.77
C LYS A 5 7.05 5.32 84.84
N GLY A 6 8.19 5.97 85.11
CA GLY A 6 8.74 7.03 84.27
C GLY A 6 9.38 6.54 83.00
N ILE A 7 10.02 5.36 83.04
CA ILE A 7 10.71 4.78 81.87
C ILE A 7 9.69 4.30 80.81
N VAL A 8 8.59 3.69 81.25
CA VAL A 8 7.51 3.26 80.36
C VAL A 8 6.89 4.42 79.62
N LEU A 9 6.69 5.56 80.25
CA LEU A 9 6.14 6.76 79.64
C LEU A 9 7.08 7.30 78.54
N ILE A 10 8.38 7.30 78.77
CA ILE A 10 9.37 7.78 77.82
C ILE A 10 9.39 6.84 76.59
N ILE A 11 9.38 5.52 76.80
CA ILE A 11 9.38 4.53 75.71
C ILE A 11 8.12 4.65 74.86
N THR A 12 6.93 4.82 75.46
CA THR A 12 5.68 5.00 74.73
C THR A 12 5.66 6.29 73.94
N VAL A 13 6.18 7.41 74.44
CA VAL A 13 6.30 8.67 73.68
C VAL A 13 7.24 8.54 72.53
N VAL A 14 8.39 7.89 72.67
CA VAL A 14 9.35 7.64 71.62
C VAL A 14 8.76 6.72 70.53
N MET A 15 8.04 5.66 70.94
CA MET A 15 7.36 4.79 69.96
C MET A 15 6.26 5.53 69.21
N LEU A 16 5.46 6.35 69.86
CA LEU A 16 4.45 7.17 69.18
C LEU A 16 5.08 8.16 68.19
N PHE A 17 6.22 8.75 68.54
CA PHE A 17 6.95 9.62 67.65
C PHE A 17 7.43 8.87 66.40
N PHE A 18 8.04 7.67 66.53
CA PHE A 18 8.43 6.85 65.41
C PHE A 18 7.23 6.43 64.54
N LEU A 19 6.11 6.05 65.12
CA LEU A 19 4.88 5.73 64.37
C LEU A 19 4.36 6.94 63.61
N ALA A 20 4.36 8.13 64.20
CA ALA A 20 3.95 9.35 63.52
C ALA A 20 4.85 9.68 62.35
N VAL A 21 6.18 9.53 62.46
CA VAL A 21 7.14 9.72 61.36
C VAL A 21 6.92 8.70 60.24
N LEU A 22 6.68 7.41 60.56
CA LEU A 22 6.38 6.36 59.59
C LEU A 22 5.08 6.64 58.80
N ILE A 23 4.03 7.11 59.52
CA ILE A 23 2.75 7.48 58.88
C ILE A 23 2.95 8.65 57.93
N LEU A 24 3.67 9.71 58.36
CA LEU A 24 3.97 10.86 57.50
C LEU A 24 4.77 10.47 56.26
N TYR A 25 5.75 9.56 56.40
CA TYR A 25 6.54 9.06 55.26
C TYR A 25 5.69 8.24 54.30
N SER A 26 4.82 7.37 54.81
CA SER A 26 3.87 6.58 54.02
C SER A 26 2.89 7.47 53.26
N MET A 27 2.32 8.50 53.92
CA MET A 27 1.42 9.46 53.26
C MET A 27 2.09 10.22 52.13
N ARG A 28 3.36 10.62 52.28
CA ARG A 28 4.13 11.25 51.18
C ARG A 28 4.30 10.31 49.98
N GLY A 29 4.59 9.04 50.24
CA GLY A 29 4.70 8.02 49.18
C GLY A 29 3.40 7.86 48.38
N THR A 30 2.27 7.78 49.10
CA THR A 30 0.95 7.67 48.45
C THR A 30 0.61 8.89 47.59
N ILE A 31 0.86 10.11 48.09
CA ILE A 31 0.60 11.36 47.36
C ILE A 31 1.46 11.41 46.05
N ILE A 32 2.72 10.96 46.12
CA ILE A 32 3.58 10.90 44.92
C ILE A 32 3.04 9.89 43.93
N GLN A 33 2.64 8.70 44.37
CA GLN A 33 2.05 7.68 43.53
C GLN A 33 0.75 8.16 42.87
N ASP A 34 -0.12 8.82 43.60
CA ASP A 34 -1.37 9.38 43.06
C ASP A 34 -1.09 10.43 41.99
N LYS A 35 -0.13 11.33 42.21
CA LYS A 35 0.29 12.31 41.20
C LYS A 35 0.90 11.68 39.96
N MET A 36 1.74 10.66 40.13
CA MET A 36 2.32 9.92 39.00
C MET A 36 1.23 9.21 38.20
N THR A 37 0.30 8.55 38.87
CA THR A 37 -0.84 7.87 38.22
C THR A 37 -1.72 8.86 37.47
N ALA A 38 -2.03 10.01 38.07
CA ALA A 38 -2.80 11.06 37.39
C ALA A 38 -2.07 11.59 36.15
N ASN A 39 -0.76 11.84 36.25
CA ASN A 39 0.03 12.30 35.09
C ASN A 39 0.08 11.27 33.96
N ILE A 40 0.25 9.98 34.29
CA ILE A 40 0.23 8.89 33.28
C ILE A 40 -1.16 8.82 32.65
N ASN A 41 -2.22 8.90 33.41
CA ASN A 41 -3.58 8.89 32.90
C ASN A 41 -3.85 10.08 31.99
N ASN A 42 -3.46 11.28 32.39
CA ASN A 42 -3.60 12.49 31.56
C ASN A 42 -2.81 12.37 30.26
N LYS A 43 -1.58 11.84 30.30
CA LYS A 43 -0.76 11.60 29.09
C LYS A 43 -1.43 10.58 28.18
N THR A 44 -1.98 9.50 28.69
CA THR A 44 -2.70 8.51 27.91
C THR A 44 -3.94 9.11 27.23
N ILE A 45 -4.69 9.94 27.94
CA ILE A 45 -5.86 10.62 27.38
C ILE A 45 -5.45 11.58 26.27
N THR A 46 -4.43 12.43 26.49
CA THR A 46 -3.96 13.38 25.47
C THR A 46 -3.43 12.67 24.22
N MET A 47 -2.79 11.51 24.39
CA MET A 47 -2.37 10.66 23.26
C MET A 47 -3.57 10.13 22.46
N ASN A 48 -4.57 9.57 23.13
CA ASN A 48 -5.77 9.04 22.45
C ASN A 48 -6.53 10.14 21.70
N VAL A 49 -6.56 11.35 22.27
CA VAL A 49 -7.17 12.52 21.64
C VAL A 49 -6.39 12.96 20.39
N ALA A 50 -5.06 12.97 20.46
CA ALA A 50 -4.21 13.27 19.31
C ALA A 50 -4.38 12.20 18.20
N GLU A 51 -4.46 10.92 18.57
CA GLU A 51 -4.71 9.81 17.61
C GLU A 51 -6.06 9.96 16.90
N ALA A 52 -7.08 10.39 17.60
CA ALA A 52 -8.37 10.69 17.00
C ALA A 52 -8.26 11.86 16.01
N GLY A 53 -7.50 12.91 16.33
CA GLY A 53 -7.22 14.01 15.40
C GLY A 53 -6.49 13.55 14.14
N VAL A 54 -5.50 12.67 14.26
CA VAL A 54 -4.82 12.05 13.12
C VAL A 54 -5.79 11.21 12.28
N SER A 55 -6.70 10.48 12.93
CA SER A 55 -7.68 9.65 12.24
C SER A 55 -8.66 10.49 11.43
N GLU A 56 -9.15 11.59 11.98
CA GLU A 56 -10.00 12.53 11.27
C GLU A 56 -9.26 13.22 10.12
N PHE A 57 -8.00 13.62 10.35
CA PHE A 57 -7.16 14.14 9.28
C PHE A 57 -6.98 13.14 8.14
N LYS A 58 -6.76 11.85 8.42
CA LYS A 58 -6.65 10.82 7.38
C LYS A 58 -7.93 10.67 6.56
N VAL A 59 -9.10 10.71 7.19
CA VAL A 59 -10.39 10.62 6.49
C VAL A 59 -10.55 11.81 5.54
N TRP A 60 -10.28 13.01 6.05
CA TRP A 60 -10.32 14.22 5.24
C TRP A 60 -9.29 14.18 4.10
N LEU A 61 -8.05 13.79 4.39
CA LEU A 61 -6.97 13.71 3.41
C LEU A 61 -7.29 12.74 2.27
N LYS A 62 -7.88 11.59 2.61
CA LYS A 62 -8.32 10.60 1.63
C LYS A 62 -9.37 11.18 0.67
N ASP A 63 -10.31 11.95 1.18
CA ASP A 63 -11.34 12.58 0.36
C ASP A 63 -10.76 13.73 -0.48
N TYR A 64 -9.86 14.50 0.09
CA TYR A 64 -9.15 15.57 -0.61
C TYR A 64 -8.32 15.03 -1.79
N LEU A 65 -7.49 14.01 -1.56
CA LEU A 65 -6.60 13.44 -2.57
C LEU A 65 -7.33 12.67 -3.70
N LYS A 66 -8.60 12.31 -3.50
CA LYS A 66 -9.44 11.76 -4.59
C LYS A 66 -9.79 12.81 -5.64
N ASN A 67 -9.93 14.07 -5.24
CA ASN A 67 -10.48 15.14 -6.06
C ASN A 67 -9.44 16.20 -6.44
N HIS A 68 -8.24 16.14 -5.86
CA HIS A 68 -7.20 17.13 -6.04
C HIS A 68 -5.85 16.45 -6.28
N GLU A 69 -5.02 17.12 -7.07
CA GLU A 69 -3.62 16.73 -7.21
C GLU A 69 -2.84 16.95 -5.89
N TRP A 70 -1.68 16.31 -5.79
CA TRP A 70 -0.77 16.53 -4.67
C TRP A 70 -0.41 18.03 -4.59
N PRO A 71 -0.58 18.67 -3.43
CA PRO A 71 -0.33 20.10 -3.32
C PRO A 71 1.12 20.43 -3.65
N ASN A 72 1.32 21.48 -4.45
CA ASN A 72 2.64 22.04 -4.68
C ASN A 72 3.11 22.82 -3.45
N GLU A 73 4.43 23.00 -3.29
CA GLU A 73 4.99 23.74 -2.14
C GLU A 73 4.42 25.16 -2.01
N VAL A 74 4.06 25.80 -3.13
CA VAL A 74 3.45 27.15 -3.16
C VAL A 74 2.02 27.15 -2.64
N ASP A 75 1.29 26.05 -2.82
CA ASP A 75 -0.10 25.93 -2.36
C ASP A 75 -0.19 25.58 -0.86
N GLN A 76 0.92 25.17 -0.24
CA GLN A 76 0.98 24.85 1.18
C GLN A 76 0.71 26.07 2.07
N GLU A 77 1.08 27.28 1.65
CA GLU A 77 0.78 28.51 2.37
C GLU A 77 -0.72 28.87 2.34
N ASN A 78 -1.43 28.49 1.27
CA ASN A 78 -2.84 28.76 1.04
C ASN A 78 -3.76 27.59 1.43
N PHE A 79 -3.24 26.56 2.08
CA PHE A 79 -4.00 25.38 2.47
C PHE A 79 -5.02 25.75 3.58
N THR A 80 -6.14 26.33 3.14
CA THR A 80 -7.21 26.88 3.98
C THR A 80 -8.05 25.82 4.71
N ILE A 81 -7.80 24.53 4.47
CA ILE A 81 -8.63 23.46 5.01
C ILE A 81 -8.50 23.34 6.52
N PHE A 82 -7.31 23.60 7.08
CA PHE A 82 -7.17 23.75 8.53
C PHE A 82 -7.65 25.12 9.03
N GLY A 83 -7.85 26.08 8.13
CA GLY A 83 -8.53 27.33 8.41
C GLY A 83 -10.05 27.18 8.47
N ASN A 84 -10.59 26.10 7.88
CA ASN A 84 -12.01 25.75 7.87
C ASN A 84 -12.37 24.61 8.83
N LEU A 85 -11.38 23.90 9.42
CA LEU A 85 -11.61 23.31 10.72
C LEU A 85 -11.95 24.52 11.62
N PRO A 86 -13.21 24.70 12.04
CA PRO A 86 -13.61 25.94 12.69
C PRO A 86 -12.72 26.14 13.90
N ARG A 87 -11.97 27.25 13.96
CA ARG A 87 -11.12 27.58 15.12
C ARG A 87 -11.89 27.49 16.44
N GLU A 88 -13.21 27.59 16.40
CA GLU A 88 -14.14 27.46 17.53
C GLU A 88 -14.87 26.12 17.59
N LYS A 89 -14.87 25.32 16.51
CA LYS A 89 -15.45 23.97 16.45
C LYS A 89 -14.44 22.88 16.09
N SER A 90 -13.20 23.23 15.81
CA SER A 90 -12.12 22.36 15.38
C SER A 90 -11.48 21.56 16.50
N HIS A 91 -12.03 21.71 17.64
CA HIS A 91 -11.73 20.84 18.75
C HIS A 91 -12.72 19.69 18.62
N GLY A 92 -12.34 18.65 17.90
CA GLY A 92 -13.09 17.40 17.94
C GLY A 92 -13.30 17.05 19.40
N THR A 93 -14.52 17.29 19.87
CA THR A 93 -14.88 16.92 21.23
C THR A 93 -15.09 15.42 21.22
N LEU A 94 -14.03 14.67 21.43
CA LEU A 94 -14.19 13.30 21.86
C LEU A 94 -14.67 13.37 23.29
N GLY A 95 -15.95 13.15 23.49
CA GLY A 95 -16.51 12.92 24.82
C GLY A 95 -15.93 11.63 25.38
N LEU A 96 -14.66 11.66 25.78
CA LEU A 96 -13.97 10.53 26.43
C LEU A 96 -14.45 10.35 27.85
N PHE A 97 -15.02 11.39 28.44
CA PHE A 97 -15.62 11.36 29.75
C PHE A 97 -17.00 11.98 29.66
N GLY A 98 -17.99 11.26 30.18
CA GLY A 98 -19.35 11.73 30.19
C GLY A 98 -19.48 13.10 30.85
N GLU A 99 -20.59 13.77 30.58
CA GLU A 99 -20.90 15.14 31.00
C GLU A 99 -20.74 15.42 32.50
N GLU A 100 -20.59 14.37 33.34
CA GLU A 100 -20.55 14.48 34.81
C GLU A 100 -19.28 15.15 35.36
N ASN A 101 -18.12 15.12 34.63
CA ASN A 101 -16.86 15.60 35.19
C ASN A 101 -16.31 16.89 34.59
N ASP A 102 -17.00 17.53 33.63
CA ASP A 102 -16.53 18.71 32.89
C ASP A 102 -15.12 18.59 32.29
N GLU A 103 -14.61 17.37 32.12
CA GLU A 103 -13.31 17.09 31.51
C GLU A 103 -13.50 16.67 30.07
N ASN A 104 -12.83 17.37 29.13
CA ASN A 104 -12.95 17.14 27.71
C ASN A 104 -11.58 17.02 27.07
N GLY A 105 -11.44 16.08 26.13
CA GLY A 105 -10.27 15.95 25.28
C GLY A 105 -10.44 16.74 23.98
N TYR A 106 -9.42 17.48 23.59
CA TYR A 106 -9.37 18.25 22.36
C TYR A 106 -8.08 17.98 21.63
N TYR A 107 -8.11 17.92 20.31
CA TYR A 107 -6.90 17.94 19.50
C TYR A 107 -6.78 19.25 18.73
N TRP A 108 -5.54 19.61 18.41
CA TRP A 108 -5.22 20.83 17.69
C TRP A 108 -4.08 20.56 16.70
N VAL A 109 -4.23 21.07 15.46
CA VAL A 109 -3.17 21.14 14.48
C VAL A 109 -2.81 22.61 14.30
N ASP A 110 -1.76 23.05 14.98
CA ASP A 110 -1.27 24.42 14.87
C ASP A 110 -0.32 24.53 13.67
N ARG A 111 -0.64 25.44 12.75
CA ARG A 111 0.21 25.72 11.57
C ARG A 111 1.61 26.18 11.93
N ASN A 112 1.76 26.87 13.07
CA ASN A 112 3.04 27.40 13.54
C ASN A 112 3.88 26.32 14.25
N ASN A 113 3.29 25.18 14.61
CA ASN A 113 4.01 24.04 15.17
C ASN A 113 4.60 23.19 14.05
N ILE A 114 5.61 23.74 13.37
CA ILE A 114 6.25 23.15 12.19
C ILE A 114 7.02 21.88 12.60
N PRO A 115 6.83 20.75 11.88
CA PRO A 115 7.64 19.55 12.09
C PRO A 115 9.14 19.83 11.92
N SER A 116 9.97 19.22 12.77
CA SER A 116 11.43 19.42 12.78
C SER A 116 12.16 18.74 11.61
N GLU A 117 11.46 18.17 10.66
CA GLU A 117 12.03 17.52 9.48
C GLU A 117 12.58 18.54 8.47
N ALA A 118 13.68 18.18 7.81
CA ALA A 118 14.29 19.05 6.79
C ALA A 118 13.33 19.28 5.61
N GLY A 119 13.12 20.56 5.27
CA GLY A 119 12.24 20.97 4.17
C GLY A 119 10.83 21.30 4.58
N CYS A 120 10.47 21.18 5.86
CA CYS A 120 9.16 21.59 6.37
C CYS A 120 9.11 23.10 6.61
N THR A 121 8.08 23.75 6.10
CA THR A 121 7.82 25.20 6.27
C THR A 121 6.46 25.48 6.91
N SER A 122 5.63 24.45 7.06
CA SER A 122 4.28 24.55 7.61
C SER A 122 3.88 23.25 8.33
N ASN A 123 2.80 23.30 9.08
CA ASN A 123 2.14 22.12 9.62
C ASN A 123 0.70 22.07 9.06
N PRO A 124 0.31 21.01 8.34
CA PRO A 124 1.09 19.86 7.93
C PRO A 124 2.19 20.18 6.91
N CYS A 125 3.27 19.40 6.95
CA CYS A 125 4.36 19.46 5.98
C CYS A 125 4.15 18.44 4.87
N TRP A 126 4.24 18.90 3.62
CA TRP A 126 3.98 18.08 2.43
C TRP A 126 5.29 17.86 1.66
N ILE A 127 5.74 16.63 1.53
CA ILE A 127 6.95 16.28 0.80
C ILE A 127 6.55 15.51 -0.47
N LYS A 128 6.60 16.20 -1.62
CA LYS A 128 6.15 15.66 -2.91
C LYS A 128 6.96 14.48 -3.41
N SER A 129 8.29 14.51 -3.22
CA SER A 129 9.21 13.52 -3.79
C SER A 129 8.90 12.07 -3.39
N ASN A 130 8.40 11.87 -2.18
CA ASN A 130 8.06 10.55 -1.64
C ASN A 130 6.61 10.46 -1.15
N LYS A 131 5.77 11.47 -1.50
CA LYS A 131 4.35 11.55 -1.12
C LYS A 131 4.16 11.38 0.39
N LEU A 132 5.00 12.06 1.16
CA LEU A 132 5.03 12.02 2.61
C LEU A 132 4.39 13.27 3.19
N ILE A 133 3.57 13.09 4.21
CA ILE A 133 2.97 14.17 4.99
C ILE A 133 3.44 14.00 6.42
N ILE A 134 3.94 15.10 7.00
CA ILE A 134 4.33 15.13 8.41
C ILE A 134 3.41 16.09 9.11
N LEU A 135 2.73 15.59 10.14
CA LEU A 135 1.70 16.30 10.87
C LEU A 135 2.05 16.35 12.35
N ASN A 136 2.18 17.56 12.91
CA ASN A 136 2.24 17.75 14.35
C ASN A 136 0.83 17.99 14.88
N VAL A 137 0.41 17.13 15.81
CA VAL A 137 -0.90 17.18 16.46
C VAL A 137 -0.70 17.32 17.95
N THR A 138 -1.38 18.29 18.55
CA THR A 138 -1.40 18.47 19.99
C THR A 138 -2.71 17.93 20.55
N GLY A 139 -2.62 16.99 21.49
CA GLY A 139 -3.76 16.55 22.29
C GLY A 139 -3.82 17.29 23.62
N TYR A 140 -4.98 17.80 23.97
CA TYR A 140 -5.25 18.49 25.22
C TYR A 140 -6.28 17.74 26.07
N LEU A 141 -6.07 17.72 27.36
CA LEU A 141 -7.10 17.41 28.35
C LEU A 141 -7.44 18.71 29.10
N VAL A 142 -8.70 19.11 29.01
CA VAL A 142 -9.16 20.40 29.57
C VAL A 142 -10.31 20.16 30.51
N LYS A 143 -10.30 20.85 31.63
CA LYS A 143 -11.40 20.87 32.63
C LYS A 143 -12.06 22.23 32.64
N GLY A 144 -13.39 22.26 32.75
CA GLY A 144 -14.20 23.48 32.80
C GLY A 144 -14.72 23.93 31.44
N ARG A 145 -15.51 25.02 31.42
CA ARG A 145 -16.18 25.56 30.21
C ARG A 145 -15.87 27.05 30.06
N GLY A 146 -15.88 27.51 28.82
CA GLY A 146 -15.67 28.93 28.50
C GLY A 146 -14.30 29.46 28.93
N ASP A 147 -14.26 30.63 29.58
CA ASP A 147 -13.02 31.29 29.96
C ASP A 147 -12.39 30.69 31.24
N ASP A 148 -13.14 29.86 31.99
CA ASP A 148 -12.66 29.15 33.19
C ASP A 148 -11.96 27.83 32.92
N ARG A 149 -11.54 27.59 31.68
CA ARG A 149 -10.86 26.36 31.29
C ARG A 149 -9.47 26.23 31.87
N VAL A 150 -9.17 25.06 32.42
CA VAL A 150 -7.85 24.71 32.93
C VAL A 150 -7.31 23.51 32.12
N ILE A 151 -6.12 23.66 31.56
CA ILE A 151 -5.42 22.57 30.87
C ILE A 151 -4.84 21.63 31.93
N LEU A 152 -5.30 20.39 31.96
CA LEU A 152 -4.84 19.34 32.86
C LEU A 152 -3.68 18.54 32.27
N GLY A 153 -3.58 18.50 30.96
CA GLY A 153 -2.53 17.79 30.23
C GLY A 153 -2.44 18.24 28.78
N GLU A 154 -1.23 18.23 28.25
CA GLU A 154 -0.91 18.54 26.87
C GLU A 154 0.17 17.57 26.40
N SER A 155 0.05 17.10 25.16
CA SER A 155 1.09 16.27 24.53
C SER A 155 1.11 16.55 23.02
N VAL A 156 2.32 16.72 22.48
CA VAL A 156 2.54 16.98 21.07
C VAL A 156 3.10 15.71 20.41
N TYR A 157 2.50 15.31 19.31
CA TYR A 157 2.90 14.15 18.54
C TYR A 157 3.20 14.54 17.10
N SER A 158 4.31 14.04 16.59
CA SER A 158 4.66 14.12 15.18
C SER A 158 4.31 12.80 14.50
N VAL A 159 3.51 12.86 13.43
CA VAL A 159 3.04 11.68 12.71
C VAL A 159 3.46 11.79 11.27
N LYS A 160 4.16 10.77 10.76
CA LYS A 160 4.48 10.65 9.34
C LYS A 160 3.46 9.77 8.65
N ILE A 161 2.74 10.35 7.69
CA ILE A 161 1.73 9.67 6.88
C ILE A 161 2.27 9.57 5.46
N LYS A 162 2.42 8.35 4.97
CA LYS A 162 2.73 8.11 3.57
C LYS A 162 1.43 7.97 2.80
N ALA A 163 1.23 8.84 1.82
CA ALA A 163 0.18 8.68 0.85
C ALA A 163 0.68 7.81 -0.29
N GLY A 164 -0.11 6.80 -0.63
CA GLY A 164 0.11 5.94 -1.78
C GLY A 164 -1.21 5.78 -2.50
N SER A 165 -1.17 5.39 -3.75
CA SER A 165 -2.31 4.69 -4.32
C SER A 165 -2.26 3.25 -3.80
N THR A 166 -3.35 2.52 -3.78
CA THR A 166 -3.37 1.04 -3.66
C THR A 166 -2.62 0.40 -4.82
N PHE A 167 -1.66 1.13 -5.30
CA PHE A 167 -0.86 0.92 -6.46
C PHE A 167 0.03 -0.30 -6.21
N ILE A 168 -0.21 -1.32 -6.98
CA ILE A 168 0.66 -2.45 -7.08
C ILE A 168 1.82 -2.01 -7.97
N GLU A 169 3.02 -1.88 -7.39
CA GLU A 169 4.21 -1.70 -8.20
C GLU A 169 4.37 -2.94 -9.08
N MET A 170 4.02 -2.78 -10.34
CA MET A 170 4.10 -3.86 -11.32
C MET A 170 5.43 -3.75 -12.04
N PRO A 171 6.29 -4.78 -11.93
CA PRO A 171 7.50 -4.82 -12.72
C PRO A 171 7.15 -4.85 -14.20
N ALA A 172 7.81 -4.01 -15.00
CA ALA A 172 7.62 -4.00 -16.45
C ALA A 172 7.91 -5.40 -17.05
N LEU A 173 7.08 -5.82 -17.99
CA LEU A 173 7.38 -7.01 -18.79
C LEU A 173 8.48 -6.68 -19.79
N PRO A 174 9.42 -7.63 -20.06
CA PRO A 174 10.49 -7.42 -21.03
C PRO A 174 10.00 -7.47 -22.49
N ALA A 175 8.77 -7.92 -22.72
CA ALA A 175 8.17 -8.07 -24.05
C ALA A 175 6.65 -7.91 -24.03
N ALA A 176 6.04 -7.75 -25.19
CA ALA A 176 4.58 -7.77 -25.33
C ALA A 176 3.99 -9.13 -24.90
N LEU A 177 4.64 -10.22 -25.32
CA LEU A 177 4.37 -11.57 -24.84
C LEU A 177 5.64 -12.13 -24.18
N THR A 178 5.55 -12.47 -22.91
CA THR A 178 6.63 -13.05 -22.12
C THR A 178 6.27 -14.49 -21.76
N LEU A 179 7.10 -15.44 -22.22
CA LEU A 179 6.96 -16.87 -21.93
C LEU A 179 8.07 -17.28 -20.96
N ALA A 180 7.69 -17.62 -19.73
CA ALA A 180 8.60 -18.07 -18.70
C ALA A 180 8.35 -19.55 -18.39
N GLY A 181 9.43 -20.32 -18.21
CA GLY A 181 9.33 -21.77 -18.07
C GLY A 181 9.46 -22.48 -19.41
N ASP A 182 9.22 -23.80 -19.37
CA ASP A 182 9.38 -24.69 -20.51
C ASP A 182 8.10 -24.76 -21.34
N PHE A 183 8.20 -24.53 -22.67
CA PHE A 183 7.11 -24.62 -23.61
C PHE A 183 7.52 -25.47 -24.82
N ASP A 184 6.78 -26.55 -25.07
CA ASP A 184 6.98 -27.39 -26.25
C ASP A 184 6.12 -26.96 -27.47
N THR A 185 5.11 -26.14 -27.22
CA THR A 185 4.16 -25.73 -28.21
C THR A 185 3.98 -24.22 -28.18
N PHE A 186 4.34 -23.58 -29.31
CA PHE A 186 4.00 -22.21 -29.60
C PHE A 186 3.24 -22.18 -30.94
N GLY A 187 1.95 -21.87 -30.89
CA GLY A 187 1.08 -21.85 -32.06
C GLY A 187 0.41 -20.50 -32.24
N THR A 188 0.50 -19.93 -33.44
CA THR A 188 -0.04 -18.59 -33.73
C THR A 188 -1.26 -18.61 -34.63
N GLY A 189 -1.61 -19.79 -35.16
CA GLY A 189 -2.67 -19.93 -36.13
C GLY A 189 -2.37 -19.20 -37.46
N ASN A 190 -3.19 -19.46 -38.47
CA ASN A 190 -3.03 -18.87 -39.82
C ASN A 190 -3.75 -17.52 -39.99
N SER A 191 -4.13 -16.86 -38.89
CA SER A 191 -4.96 -15.66 -38.97
C SER A 191 -4.14 -14.41 -39.31
N ARG A 192 -4.57 -13.67 -40.32
CA ARG A 192 -4.06 -12.33 -40.61
C ARG A 192 -4.24 -11.35 -39.45
N GLY A 193 -5.11 -11.67 -38.50
CA GLY A 193 -5.44 -10.86 -37.37
C GLY A 193 -4.59 -11.11 -36.12
N PHE A 194 -3.70 -12.13 -36.13
CA PHE A 194 -2.81 -12.40 -35.01
C PHE A 194 -1.56 -11.53 -35.13
N LYS A 195 -1.36 -10.61 -34.17
CA LYS A 195 -0.24 -9.66 -34.20
C LYS A 195 0.29 -9.45 -32.78
N ILE A 196 1.61 -9.38 -32.65
CA ILE A 196 2.28 -9.00 -31.41
C ILE A 196 3.27 -7.88 -31.72
N ASP A 197 3.13 -6.76 -31.07
CA ASP A 197 3.96 -5.58 -31.23
C ASP A 197 4.63 -5.20 -29.92
N GLY A 198 5.95 -5.32 -29.85
CA GLY A 198 6.79 -4.92 -28.72
C GLY A 198 7.02 -3.41 -28.62
N GLY A 199 6.55 -2.63 -29.62
CA GLY A 199 6.83 -1.20 -29.69
C GLY A 199 8.27 -0.90 -30.08
N LEU A 200 8.73 0.32 -29.77
CA LEU A 200 10.06 0.77 -30.20
C LEU A 200 11.22 0.17 -29.40
N ASN A 201 10.98 -0.16 -28.12
CA ASN A 201 12.05 -0.47 -27.18
C ASN A 201 12.08 -1.94 -26.73
N ASN A 202 11.03 -2.72 -27.02
CA ASN A 202 10.91 -4.10 -26.55
C ASN A 202 10.72 -5.07 -27.71
N VAL A 203 11.02 -6.34 -27.45
CA VAL A 203 10.75 -7.41 -28.42
C VAL A 203 9.26 -7.76 -28.40
N ALA A 204 8.77 -8.35 -29.51
CA ALA A 204 7.41 -8.85 -29.55
C ALA A 204 7.22 -10.02 -28.59
N ILE A 205 8.17 -10.98 -28.62
CA ILE A 205 8.13 -12.19 -27.80
C ILE A 205 9.48 -12.38 -27.11
N ALA A 206 9.44 -12.51 -25.78
CA ALA A 206 10.59 -12.94 -24.99
C ALA A 206 10.36 -14.36 -24.43
N THR A 207 11.39 -15.18 -24.50
CA THR A 207 11.50 -16.45 -23.78
C THR A 207 12.60 -16.34 -22.74
N ASP A 208 12.54 -17.16 -21.68
CA ASP A 208 13.59 -17.20 -20.69
C ASP A 208 14.85 -17.86 -21.26
N VAL A 209 16.02 -17.26 -21.08
CA VAL A 209 17.32 -17.79 -21.54
C VAL A 209 17.63 -19.17 -20.95
N ASN A 210 17.01 -19.54 -19.84
CA ASN A 210 17.23 -20.82 -19.17
C ASN A 210 16.42 -21.97 -19.78
N PHE A 211 15.45 -21.68 -20.68
CA PHE A 211 14.58 -22.67 -21.31
C PHE A 211 14.74 -22.65 -22.83
N THR A 212 15.70 -23.45 -23.31
CA THR A 212 16.01 -23.54 -24.76
C THR A 212 14.85 -24.09 -25.59
N ASP A 213 14.07 -25.03 -25.01
CA ASP A 213 12.94 -25.66 -25.71
C ASP A 213 11.86 -24.65 -26.06
N SER A 214 11.63 -23.66 -25.18
CA SER A 214 10.69 -22.55 -25.45
C SER A 214 11.12 -21.69 -26.62
N GLN A 215 12.43 -21.42 -26.75
CA GLN A 215 12.96 -20.67 -27.88
C GLN A 215 12.88 -21.51 -29.18
N GLU A 216 13.12 -22.82 -29.09
CA GLU A 216 13.00 -23.73 -30.22
C GLU A 216 11.55 -23.86 -30.69
N ALA A 217 10.58 -23.93 -29.74
CA ALA A 217 9.15 -23.95 -30.08
C ALA A 217 8.71 -22.68 -30.84
N VAL A 218 9.17 -21.51 -30.39
CA VAL A 218 8.90 -20.22 -31.02
C VAL A 218 9.53 -20.18 -32.41
N ASN A 219 10.80 -20.56 -32.56
CA ASN A 219 11.51 -20.58 -33.84
C ASN A 219 10.86 -21.55 -34.83
N SER A 220 10.50 -22.76 -34.42
CA SER A 220 9.84 -23.77 -35.24
C SER A 220 8.49 -23.31 -35.78
N GLU A 221 7.73 -22.51 -35.01
CA GLU A 221 6.49 -21.91 -35.50
C GLU A 221 6.77 -20.92 -36.63
N PHE A 222 7.83 -20.09 -36.50
CA PHE A 222 8.19 -19.11 -37.52
C PHE A 222 8.84 -19.73 -38.80
N GLU A 223 9.26 -20.98 -38.75
CA GLU A 223 9.71 -21.70 -39.97
C GLU A 223 8.54 -22.12 -40.85
N LYS A 224 7.31 -22.15 -40.32
CA LYS A 224 6.12 -22.51 -41.12
C LYS A 224 5.75 -21.41 -42.10
N ASN A 225 5.55 -21.78 -43.35
CA ASN A 225 5.17 -20.85 -44.43
C ASN A 225 3.81 -20.16 -44.20
N SER A 226 3.00 -20.70 -43.33
CA SER A 226 1.67 -20.17 -43.00
C SER A 226 1.72 -18.96 -42.04
N VAL A 227 2.83 -18.77 -41.36
CA VAL A 227 3.01 -17.71 -40.36
C VAL A 227 3.49 -16.42 -40.99
N LYS A 228 2.81 -15.32 -40.69
CA LYS A 228 3.17 -13.99 -41.17
C LYS A 228 4.15 -13.33 -40.22
N LYS A 229 5.45 -13.50 -40.50
CA LYS A 229 6.55 -12.98 -39.68
C LYS A 229 6.47 -11.47 -39.44
N GLU A 230 5.98 -10.72 -40.43
CA GLU A 230 5.76 -9.27 -40.38
C GLU A 230 4.75 -8.81 -39.33
N ASN A 231 4.00 -9.72 -38.76
CA ASN A 231 3.05 -9.42 -37.67
C ASN A 231 3.69 -9.37 -36.29
N TYR A 232 4.97 -9.72 -36.18
CA TYR A 232 5.71 -9.77 -34.89
C TYR A 232 6.79 -8.71 -34.92
N THR A 233 6.38 -7.49 -34.57
CA THR A 233 7.19 -6.28 -34.65
C THR A 233 7.74 -5.87 -33.29
N GLY A 234 8.81 -5.09 -33.26
CA GLY A 234 9.44 -4.63 -32.04
C GLY A 234 10.75 -3.89 -32.28
N SER A 235 11.63 -3.87 -31.31
CA SER A 235 12.95 -3.24 -31.37
C SER A 235 13.95 -3.97 -32.30
N CYS A 236 13.59 -5.11 -32.86
CA CYS A 236 14.41 -5.91 -33.78
C CYS A 236 13.68 -6.23 -35.08
N GLU A 237 14.37 -6.87 -36.02
CA GLU A 237 13.77 -7.31 -37.30
C GLU A 237 12.69 -8.38 -37.05
N SER A 238 11.64 -8.33 -37.87
CA SER A 238 10.53 -9.28 -37.78
C SER A 238 10.89 -10.68 -38.30
N PRO A 239 10.57 -11.76 -37.58
CA PRO A 239 9.84 -11.80 -36.31
C PRO A 239 10.72 -11.39 -35.13
N CYS A 240 10.34 -10.35 -34.41
CA CYS A 240 11.14 -9.81 -33.34
C CYS A 240 10.98 -10.65 -32.06
N THR A 241 11.82 -11.64 -31.90
CA THR A 241 11.84 -12.56 -30.73
C THR A 241 13.24 -12.66 -30.16
N SER A 242 13.34 -12.82 -28.84
CA SER A 242 14.65 -12.99 -28.21
C SER A 242 14.56 -13.79 -26.91
N PRO A 243 15.53 -14.69 -26.65
CA PRO A 243 15.74 -15.19 -25.31
C PRO A 243 16.34 -14.08 -24.45
N LEU A 244 15.75 -13.80 -23.29
CA LEU A 244 16.15 -12.73 -22.38
C LEU A 244 16.25 -13.25 -20.95
N ASP A 245 17.07 -12.60 -20.13
CA ASP A 245 16.92 -12.69 -18.69
C ASP A 245 15.63 -11.93 -18.30
N LEU A 246 14.62 -12.67 -17.90
CA LEU A 246 13.32 -12.14 -17.57
C LEU A 246 13.27 -11.48 -16.19
N GLY A 247 14.37 -11.47 -15.44
CA GLY A 247 14.47 -10.86 -14.10
C GLY A 247 13.49 -11.50 -13.09
N MET A 248 12.59 -10.70 -12.52
CA MET A 248 11.56 -11.22 -11.62
C MET A 248 10.67 -12.26 -12.32
N TRP A 249 10.31 -12.01 -13.57
CA TRP A 249 9.41 -12.85 -14.36
C TRP A 249 10.00 -14.21 -14.74
N GLY A 250 11.35 -14.34 -14.71
CA GLY A 250 12.09 -15.61 -14.86
C GLY A 250 12.26 -16.39 -13.55
N ASN A 251 11.56 -16.02 -12.47
CA ASN A 251 11.63 -16.70 -11.19
C ASN A 251 10.22 -17.02 -10.66
N ALA A 252 9.84 -18.29 -10.72
CA ALA A 252 8.50 -18.75 -10.38
C ALA A 252 8.07 -18.35 -8.95
N GLU A 253 8.97 -18.50 -7.97
CA GLU A 253 8.66 -18.15 -6.57
C GLU A 253 8.41 -16.64 -6.40
N LYS A 254 9.21 -15.79 -7.04
CA LYS A 254 9.00 -14.33 -7.00
C LYS A 254 7.68 -13.94 -7.64
N VAL A 255 7.33 -14.53 -8.80
CA VAL A 255 6.03 -14.30 -9.45
C VAL A 255 4.88 -14.73 -8.56
N LEU A 256 4.95 -15.92 -7.95
CA LEU A 256 3.91 -16.39 -7.04
C LEU A 256 3.75 -15.51 -5.81
N ASN A 257 4.85 -15.11 -5.18
CA ASN A 257 4.81 -14.23 -4.03
C ASN A 257 4.19 -12.86 -4.38
N TRP A 258 4.52 -12.33 -5.55
CA TRP A 258 3.92 -11.10 -6.04
C TRP A 258 2.43 -11.28 -6.34
N VAL A 259 2.01 -12.32 -7.05
CA VAL A 259 0.60 -12.66 -7.29
C VAL A 259 -0.17 -12.81 -5.98
N ASP A 260 0.38 -13.52 -4.99
CA ASP A 260 -0.25 -13.72 -3.69
C ASP A 260 -0.42 -12.41 -2.91
N SER A 261 0.48 -11.45 -3.10
CA SER A 261 0.39 -10.14 -2.47
C SER A 261 -0.75 -9.27 -3.03
N ILE A 262 -1.13 -9.47 -4.31
CA ILE A 262 -2.08 -8.61 -5.01
C ILE A 262 -3.43 -9.24 -5.33
N LYS A 263 -3.55 -10.57 -5.35
CA LYS A 263 -4.75 -11.30 -5.81
C LYS A 263 -6.05 -10.90 -5.10
N ASN A 264 -5.95 -10.41 -3.86
CA ASN A 264 -7.10 -9.99 -3.05
C ASN A 264 -7.49 -8.52 -3.28
N ASN A 265 -6.75 -7.77 -4.11
CA ASN A 265 -7.11 -6.40 -4.46
C ASN A 265 -8.23 -6.38 -5.50
N SER A 266 -9.47 -6.42 -5.02
CA SER A 266 -10.66 -6.47 -5.87
C SER A 266 -10.87 -5.24 -6.75
N ASP A 267 -10.19 -4.13 -6.49
CA ASP A 267 -10.33 -2.90 -7.27
C ASP A 267 -9.46 -2.91 -8.53
N LEU A 268 -8.30 -3.55 -8.46
CA LEU A 268 -7.32 -3.58 -9.55
C LEU A 268 -7.20 -4.95 -10.22
N VAL A 269 -7.57 -6.03 -9.54
CA VAL A 269 -7.29 -7.39 -10.00
C VAL A 269 -8.58 -8.15 -10.26
N THR A 270 -8.66 -8.78 -11.44
CA THR A 270 -9.57 -9.88 -11.72
C THR A 270 -8.80 -11.17 -11.55
N TYR A 271 -9.11 -11.93 -10.50
CA TYR A 271 -8.41 -13.17 -10.17
C TYR A 271 -9.29 -14.39 -10.42
N TYR A 272 -8.77 -15.35 -11.18
CA TYR A 272 -9.35 -16.66 -11.40
C TYR A 272 -8.51 -17.71 -10.68
N ASN A 273 -9.11 -18.40 -9.72
CA ASN A 273 -8.45 -19.44 -8.93
C ASN A 273 -8.46 -20.77 -9.70
N GLY A 274 -7.29 -21.21 -10.12
CA GLY A 274 -7.11 -22.40 -10.95
C GLY A 274 -7.40 -22.16 -12.43
N ASP A 275 -7.66 -23.24 -13.17
CA ASP A 275 -7.89 -23.20 -14.61
C ASP A 275 -9.17 -22.44 -14.94
N PHE A 276 -9.08 -21.63 -15.99
CA PHE A 276 -10.21 -20.84 -16.45
C PHE A 276 -10.52 -21.12 -17.94
N SER A 277 -11.78 -21.44 -18.20
CA SER A 277 -12.30 -21.58 -19.58
C SER A 277 -13.47 -20.64 -19.79
N GLY A 278 -13.39 -19.78 -20.80
CA GLY A 278 -14.44 -18.83 -21.13
C GLY A 278 -13.97 -17.46 -21.53
N LYS A 279 -14.91 -16.50 -21.47
CA LYS A 279 -14.61 -15.09 -21.76
C LYS A 279 -14.00 -14.42 -20.51
N VAL A 280 -12.80 -13.87 -20.65
CA VAL A 280 -12.11 -13.16 -19.58
C VAL A 280 -12.81 -11.82 -19.30
N ASN A 281 -12.94 -11.46 -18.01
CA ASN A 281 -13.47 -10.16 -17.60
C ASN A 281 -12.36 -9.12 -17.59
N THR A 282 -12.49 -8.11 -18.45
CA THR A 282 -11.51 -7.03 -18.67
C THR A 282 -11.86 -5.71 -18.00
N SER A 283 -12.69 -5.75 -16.97
CA SER A 283 -13.11 -4.54 -16.24
C SER A 283 -12.01 -3.97 -15.32
N LYS A 284 -10.95 -4.73 -15.06
CA LYS A 284 -9.83 -4.37 -14.19
C LYS A 284 -8.52 -4.37 -14.97
N PRO A 285 -7.53 -3.54 -14.61
CA PRO A 285 -6.26 -3.43 -15.33
C PRO A 285 -5.34 -4.66 -15.21
N ILE A 286 -5.54 -5.50 -14.20
CA ILE A 286 -4.76 -6.70 -13.96
C ILE A 286 -5.67 -7.91 -14.00
N ILE A 287 -5.34 -8.87 -14.84
CA ILE A 287 -6.06 -10.15 -14.91
C ILE A 287 -5.08 -11.26 -14.59
N ILE A 288 -5.41 -12.08 -13.62
CA ILE A 288 -4.59 -13.22 -13.19
C ILE A 288 -5.42 -14.50 -13.33
N VAL A 289 -4.86 -15.47 -14.04
CA VAL A 289 -5.36 -16.86 -14.10
C VAL A 289 -4.34 -17.74 -13.39
N ASP A 290 -4.73 -18.32 -12.27
CA ASP A 290 -3.86 -19.14 -11.41
C ASP A 290 -3.87 -20.62 -11.84
N GLY A 291 -3.73 -20.85 -13.11
CA GLY A 291 -3.76 -22.13 -13.78
C GLY A 291 -3.75 -21.93 -15.29
N ASP A 292 -4.34 -22.88 -16.03
CA ASP A 292 -4.42 -22.83 -17.48
C ASP A 292 -5.57 -21.89 -17.93
N LEU A 293 -5.29 -21.12 -18.98
CA LEU A 293 -6.27 -20.28 -19.64
C LEU A 293 -6.73 -20.91 -20.98
N ASN A 294 -8.02 -21.20 -21.09
CA ASN A 294 -8.64 -21.51 -22.36
C ASN A 294 -9.69 -20.42 -22.69
N SER A 295 -9.22 -19.32 -23.24
CA SER A 295 -10.10 -18.19 -23.55
C SER A 295 -10.90 -18.41 -24.81
N THR A 296 -12.21 -18.25 -24.70
CA THR A 296 -13.16 -18.34 -25.81
C THR A 296 -14.01 -17.07 -25.88
N GLY A 297 -14.28 -16.61 -27.09
CA GLY A 297 -15.15 -15.46 -27.31
C GLY A 297 -14.43 -14.12 -27.44
N GLN A 298 -15.22 -13.09 -27.74
CA GLN A 298 -14.70 -11.74 -27.96
C GLN A 298 -14.54 -10.99 -26.65
N VAL A 299 -13.31 -10.58 -26.32
CA VAL A 299 -12.98 -9.76 -25.15
C VAL A 299 -13.06 -8.29 -25.49
N GLY A 300 -12.70 -7.90 -26.72
CA GLY A 300 -12.65 -6.52 -27.18
C GLY A 300 -11.27 -5.90 -26.97
N THR A 301 -11.21 -4.65 -26.53
CA THR A 301 -9.96 -3.98 -26.18
C THR A 301 -9.76 -4.02 -24.67
N PHE A 302 -8.62 -4.52 -24.24
CA PHE A 302 -8.18 -4.57 -22.84
C PHE A 302 -6.92 -3.70 -22.68
N ASN A 303 -6.93 -2.80 -21.73
CA ASN A 303 -5.77 -1.97 -21.36
C ASN A 303 -5.23 -2.45 -20.01
N GLY A 304 -4.09 -3.13 -20.02
CA GLY A 304 -3.52 -3.71 -18.82
C GLY A 304 -2.67 -4.95 -19.07
N ILE A 305 -2.51 -5.76 -18.03
CA ILE A 305 -1.70 -6.98 -18.08
C ILE A 305 -2.55 -8.22 -17.87
N LEU A 306 -2.28 -9.24 -18.67
CA LEU A 306 -2.81 -10.59 -18.49
C LEU A 306 -1.69 -11.52 -18.03
N ILE A 307 -1.87 -12.13 -16.87
CA ILE A 307 -0.94 -13.07 -16.25
C ILE A 307 -1.61 -14.43 -16.18
N VAL A 308 -0.98 -15.42 -16.78
CA VAL A 308 -1.40 -16.82 -16.76
C VAL A 308 -0.28 -17.65 -16.14
N LEU A 309 -0.55 -18.32 -15.05
CA LEU A 309 0.47 -19.11 -14.35
C LEU A 309 0.69 -20.51 -14.98
N GLY A 310 -0.30 -21.01 -15.71
CA GLY A 310 -0.21 -22.24 -16.50
C GLY A 310 0.00 -22.00 -17.99
N SER A 311 -0.58 -22.85 -18.81
CA SER A 311 -0.62 -22.76 -20.28
C SER A 311 -1.73 -21.81 -20.74
N ALA A 312 -1.61 -21.27 -21.97
CA ALA A 312 -2.64 -20.38 -22.50
C ALA A 312 -3.09 -20.79 -23.94
N THR A 313 -4.40 -20.83 -24.12
CA THR A 313 -5.03 -21.02 -25.41
C THR A 313 -6.05 -19.92 -25.67
N PHE A 314 -5.88 -19.19 -26.76
CA PHE A 314 -6.79 -18.15 -27.22
C PHE A 314 -7.51 -18.61 -28.47
N ARG A 315 -8.83 -18.72 -28.43
CA ARG A 315 -9.66 -19.19 -29.56
C ARG A 315 -10.62 -18.13 -30.03
N GLY A 316 -10.81 -18.05 -31.35
CA GLY A 316 -11.76 -17.11 -31.94
C GLY A 316 -11.23 -15.66 -31.98
N ASN A 317 -12.13 -14.70 -31.84
CA ASN A 317 -11.80 -13.27 -31.87
C ASN A 317 -11.58 -12.75 -30.47
N PHE A 318 -10.40 -12.99 -29.88
CA PHE A 318 -10.13 -12.50 -28.53
C PHE A 318 -10.17 -10.98 -28.45
N GLY A 319 -9.49 -10.30 -29.39
CA GLY A 319 -9.43 -8.84 -29.45
C GLY A 319 -8.02 -8.30 -29.28
N THR A 320 -7.89 -7.14 -28.62
CA THR A 320 -6.61 -6.44 -28.48
C THR A 320 -6.26 -6.25 -27.00
N ILE A 321 -5.04 -6.60 -26.62
CA ILE A 321 -4.44 -6.24 -25.34
C ILE A 321 -3.45 -5.09 -25.61
N ASN A 322 -3.71 -3.92 -25.02
CA ASN A 322 -2.76 -2.80 -24.96
C ASN A 322 -2.07 -2.85 -23.60
N GLY A 323 -0.89 -3.41 -23.54
CA GLY A 323 -0.17 -3.67 -22.30
C GLY A 323 0.78 -4.84 -22.49
N GLY A 324 0.56 -5.95 -21.79
CA GLY A 324 1.41 -7.12 -21.93
C GLY A 324 0.74 -8.42 -21.49
N VAL A 325 1.35 -9.52 -21.88
CA VAL A 325 0.91 -10.88 -21.53
C VAL A 325 2.11 -11.65 -20.97
N TYR A 326 1.92 -12.23 -19.81
CA TYR A 326 2.85 -13.15 -19.16
C TYR A 326 2.23 -14.54 -19.08
N ILE A 327 3.00 -15.56 -19.44
CA ILE A 327 2.62 -16.96 -19.34
C ILE A 327 3.77 -17.71 -18.68
N GLY A 328 3.51 -18.31 -17.51
CA GLY A 328 4.55 -18.76 -16.62
C GLY A 328 4.82 -20.27 -16.65
N ASN A 329 3.84 -21.10 -17.00
CA ASN A 329 3.94 -22.56 -16.82
C ASN A 329 4.51 -22.96 -15.43
N ILE A 330 3.88 -22.46 -14.34
CA ILE A 330 4.37 -22.57 -12.97
C ILE A 330 3.64 -23.69 -12.23
N ASP A 331 4.39 -24.62 -11.62
CA ASP A 331 3.88 -25.54 -10.60
C ASP A 331 3.79 -24.79 -9.24
N ARG A 332 2.57 -24.38 -8.89
CA ARG A 332 2.32 -23.64 -7.67
C ARG A 332 2.69 -24.40 -6.39
N THR A 333 2.60 -25.73 -6.42
CA THR A 333 2.88 -26.57 -5.26
C THR A 333 4.38 -26.60 -4.95
N LYS A 334 5.19 -26.67 -5.99
CA LYS A 334 6.66 -26.68 -5.87
C LYS A 334 7.26 -25.28 -5.85
N LYS A 335 6.49 -24.25 -6.25
CA LYS A 335 6.94 -22.88 -6.48
C LYS A 335 8.08 -22.77 -7.50
N GLU A 336 8.05 -23.63 -8.48
CA GLU A 336 9.03 -23.72 -9.56
C GLU A 336 8.30 -23.72 -10.91
N PHE A 337 9.03 -23.51 -11.99
CA PHE A 337 8.48 -23.77 -13.32
C PHE A 337 8.16 -25.26 -13.45
N SER A 338 7.04 -25.56 -14.11
CA SER A 338 6.57 -26.94 -14.27
C SER A 338 7.58 -27.75 -15.08
N ASN A 339 7.78 -29.03 -14.68
CA ASN A 339 8.51 -30.00 -15.48
C ASN A 339 7.66 -30.54 -16.66
N GLU A 340 6.35 -30.26 -16.67
CA GLU A 340 5.48 -30.55 -17.81
C GLU A 340 5.52 -29.37 -18.75
N SER A 341 5.72 -29.65 -20.04
CA SER A 341 5.84 -28.61 -21.04
C SER A 341 4.56 -27.82 -21.21
N GLY A 342 4.69 -26.51 -21.14
CA GLY A 342 3.60 -25.54 -21.32
C GLY A 342 3.20 -25.41 -22.78
N LYS A 343 2.02 -24.84 -23.01
CA LYS A 343 1.47 -24.59 -24.35
C LYS A 343 1.00 -23.16 -24.48
N PHE A 344 1.41 -22.53 -25.57
CA PHE A 344 0.80 -21.30 -26.05
C PHE A 344 0.14 -21.53 -27.38
N ASN A 345 -1.16 -21.30 -27.46
CA ASN A 345 -1.90 -21.38 -28.71
C ASN A 345 -2.71 -20.09 -28.92
N GLY A 346 -2.29 -19.29 -29.90
CA GLY A 346 -3.03 -18.11 -30.35
C GLY A 346 -3.83 -18.41 -31.60
N GLY A 347 -5.03 -17.90 -31.70
CA GLY A 347 -5.87 -18.08 -32.89
C GLY A 347 -6.81 -16.90 -33.11
N GLY A 348 -7.32 -16.80 -34.37
CA GLY A 348 -8.28 -15.75 -34.69
C GLY A 348 -7.69 -14.35 -34.75
N THR A 349 -8.47 -13.36 -34.32
CA THR A 349 -8.01 -11.97 -34.18
C THR A 349 -7.54 -11.74 -32.74
N PHE A 350 -6.26 -11.92 -32.53
CA PHE A 350 -5.63 -11.63 -31.24
C PHE A 350 -4.44 -10.68 -31.48
N LYS A 351 -4.45 -9.57 -30.76
CA LYS A 351 -3.39 -8.56 -30.85
C LYS A 351 -2.86 -8.25 -29.48
N ILE A 352 -1.56 -8.14 -29.36
CA ILE A 352 -0.88 -7.62 -28.18
C ILE A 352 -0.05 -6.43 -28.65
N ASN A 353 -0.32 -5.26 -28.09
CA ASN A 353 0.48 -4.05 -28.30
C ASN A 353 1.15 -3.73 -26.98
N TYR A 354 2.46 -3.78 -26.90
CA TYR A 354 3.19 -3.42 -25.71
C TYR A 354 2.89 -1.97 -25.30
N ASN A 355 2.48 -1.80 -24.07
CA ASN A 355 2.25 -0.47 -23.51
C ASN A 355 2.55 -0.50 -21.99
N GLU A 356 3.72 0.01 -21.64
CA GLU A 356 4.19 0.02 -20.28
C GLU A 356 3.28 0.85 -19.35
N SER A 357 2.80 1.99 -19.83
CA SER A 357 1.91 2.86 -19.03
C SER A 357 0.61 2.16 -18.62
N ASN A 358 0.07 1.30 -19.50
CA ASN A 358 -1.13 0.52 -19.18
C ASN A 358 -0.85 -0.62 -18.22
N MET A 359 0.39 -1.13 -18.17
CA MET A 359 0.80 -2.18 -17.24
C MET A 359 1.18 -1.62 -15.88
N THR A 360 2.03 -0.61 -15.87
CA THR A 360 2.61 -0.06 -14.63
C THR A 360 1.66 0.86 -13.88
N ASN A 361 0.53 1.21 -14.53
CA ASN A 361 -0.47 2.11 -13.93
C ASN A 361 0.16 3.39 -13.35
N THR A 362 1.27 3.86 -13.96
CA THR A 362 2.10 5.01 -13.54
C THR A 362 1.48 6.35 -13.89
N ASP A 363 0.16 6.45 -13.94
CA ASP A 363 -0.47 7.75 -14.07
C ASP A 363 -0.24 8.52 -12.78
N ASP A 364 0.66 9.51 -12.81
CA ASP A 364 0.95 10.42 -11.69
C ASP A 364 -0.31 11.17 -11.21
N ASN A 365 -1.39 11.12 -12.01
CA ASN A 365 -2.68 11.76 -11.75
C ASN A 365 -3.70 10.82 -11.07
N LYS A 366 -3.32 9.60 -10.65
CA LYS A 366 -4.28 8.73 -9.95
C LYS A 366 -4.51 9.19 -8.52
N PRO A 367 -5.77 9.12 -8.07
CA PRO A 367 -6.09 9.49 -6.70
C PRO A 367 -5.28 8.64 -5.72
N LEU A 368 -4.65 9.32 -4.77
CA LEU A 368 -3.97 8.68 -3.66
C LEU A 368 -5.03 8.20 -2.66
N ASP A 369 -5.38 6.92 -2.73
CA ASP A 369 -6.46 6.31 -1.95
C ASP A 369 -5.98 5.54 -0.72
N TYR A 370 -4.66 5.39 -0.59
CA TYR A 370 -4.05 4.70 0.53
C TYR A 370 -3.22 5.64 1.40
N LEU A 371 -3.51 5.65 2.69
CA LEU A 371 -2.80 6.44 3.70
C LEU A 371 -2.30 5.52 4.81
N SER A 372 -0.98 5.37 4.93
CA SER A 372 -0.34 4.62 6.00
C SER A 372 0.38 5.54 6.97
N ILE A 373 0.18 5.33 8.27
CA ILE A 373 1.06 5.92 9.28
C ILE A 373 2.32 5.06 9.30
N ILE A 374 3.47 5.68 9.02
CA ILE A 374 4.77 5.00 8.99
C ILE A 374 5.61 5.30 10.23
N GLU A 375 5.30 6.39 10.93
CA GLU A 375 6.01 6.78 12.12
C GLU A 375 5.10 7.59 13.05
N TRP A 376 5.26 7.38 14.35
CA TRP A 376 4.59 8.13 15.41
C TRP A 376 5.60 8.46 16.48
N VAL A 377 5.86 9.75 16.73
CA VAL A 377 6.88 10.21 17.67
C VAL A 377 6.26 11.16 18.66
N ASP A 378 6.51 10.92 19.96
CA ASP A 378 6.25 11.88 21.04
C ASP A 378 7.35 12.95 20.98
N THR A 379 6.98 14.21 20.82
CA THR A 379 7.90 15.33 20.62
C THR A 379 8.13 16.18 21.87
N VAL A 380 7.69 15.70 23.04
CA VAL A 380 7.94 16.38 24.34
C VAL A 380 9.31 16.05 24.89
#